data_bc2c95910054f9c6988496b941774bfc
#
_entry.id   bc2c95910054f9c6988496b941774bfc
#
_cell.length_a   1.000
_cell.length_b   1.000
_cell.length_c   1.000
_cell.angle_alpha   90.00
_cell.angle_beta   90.00
_cell.angle_gamma   90.00
#
_symmetry.space_group_name_H-M   'P 1'
#
loop_
_entity.id
_entity.type
_entity.pdbx_description
1 polymer ?
#
loop_
_entity_poly.entity_id
_entity_poly.type
_entity_poly.pdbx_seq_one_letter_code
_entity_poly.pdbx_strand_id
1 'polypeptide(L)' 'MSEELGEKPVTGTQSIDRACDLLIRVINSEDPQTLSELVAATGLAKGTTSRILSALERSGLIARSTVGGFEAGPVLNQF' A
#
# COMPACT_ATOMS: atom_id res chain seq x y z
N MET A 1 -1.36 -11.91 27.62
CA MET A 1 -1.43 -11.41 27.19
C MET A 1 -1.74 -10.75 26.73
N SER A 2 -1.85 -10.76 26.76
CA SER A 2 -2.10 -10.12 26.32
C SER A 2 -2.12 -9.39 25.86
N GLU A 3 -1.85 -9.20 26.10
CA GLU A 3 -1.79 -8.48 25.73
C GLU A 3 -1.36 -8.24 24.99
N GLU A 4 -0.80 -8.62 25.10
CA GLU A 4 -0.27 -8.47 24.38
C GLU A 4 -0.44 -8.50 23.37
N LEU A 5 -0.81 -8.84 23.21
CA LEU A 5 -1.04 -8.93 22.23
C LEU A 5 -1.28 -7.88 21.62
N GLY A 6 -1.55 -7.38 21.52
CA GLY A 6 -1.75 -6.53 20.84
C GLY A 6 -1.13 -5.35 20.95
N GLU A 7 -0.58 -5.22 21.35
CA GLU A 7 -0.05 -4.25 21.40
C GLU A 7 0.90 -3.91 20.84
N LYS A 8 1.42 -4.21 20.67
CA LYS A 8 2.27 -3.72 20.15
C LYS A 8 2.79 -4.11 19.22
N PRO A 9 2.92 -3.55 18.44
CA PRO A 9 3.22 -3.87 17.28
C PRO A 9 4.33 -4.30 17.24
N VAL A 10 4.53 -5.19 16.91
CA VAL A 10 5.60 -5.62 16.93
C VAL A 10 6.32 -5.49 15.87
N THR A 11 7.43 -5.58 15.88
CA THR A 11 8.32 -5.54 14.84
C THR A 11 8.04 -6.59 13.90
N GLY A 12 8.28 -6.47 12.72
CA GLY A 12 8.05 -7.44 11.70
C GLY A 12 6.73 -7.30 11.00
N THR A 13 5.75 -6.71 11.63
CA THR A 13 4.46 -6.51 11.00
C THR A 13 4.26 -5.09 10.51
N GLN A 14 5.15 -4.17 10.89
CA GLN A 14 5.00 -2.78 10.48
C GLN A 14 4.98 -2.60 8.97
N SER A 15 5.90 -3.28 8.27
CA SER A 15 5.95 -3.17 6.83
C SER A 15 4.71 -3.75 6.18
N ILE A 16 4.22 -4.85 6.73
CA ILE A 16 3.01 -5.48 6.22
C ILE A 16 1.81 -4.56 6.44
N ASP A 17 1.71 -3.97 7.62
CA ASP A 17 0.63 -3.06 7.94
C ASP A 17 0.62 -1.86 7.00
N ARG A 18 1.79 -1.31 6.73
CA ARG A 18 1.91 -0.18 5.83
C ARG A 18 1.56 -0.55 4.40
N ALA A 19 1.96 -1.75 3.98
CA ALA A 19 1.62 -2.23 2.65
C ALA A 19 0.11 -2.40 2.51
N CYS A 20 -0.54 -2.93 3.54
CA CYS A 20 -1.99 -3.10 3.52
C CYS A 20 -2.69 -1.74 3.47
N ASP A 21 -2.20 -0.76 4.23
CA ASP A 21 -2.79 0.58 4.22
C ASP A 21 -2.69 1.22 2.85
N LEU A 22 -1.52 1.10 2.22
CA LEU A 22 -1.33 1.66 0.88
C LEU A 22 -2.22 0.97 -0.13
N LEU A 23 -2.30 -0.34 -0.06
CA LEU A 23 -3.14 -1.10 -0.98
C LEU A 23 -4.61 -0.69 -0.84
N ILE A 24 -5.09 -0.59 0.38
CA ILE A 24 -6.47 -0.21 0.63
C ILE A 24 -6.77 1.18 0.09
N ARG A 25 -5.84 2.12 0.27
CA ARG A 25 -6.04 3.46 -0.27
C ARG A 25 -6.13 3.45 -1.78
N VAL A 26 -5.27 2.67 -2.43
CA VAL A 26 -5.26 2.61 -3.89
C VAL A 26 -6.57 2.00 -4.41
N ILE A 27 -7.00 0.88 -3.84
CA ILE A 27 -8.19 0.20 -4.36
C ILE A 27 -9.48 0.93 -4.02
N ASN A 28 -9.48 1.76 -2.98
CA ASN A 28 -10.67 2.52 -2.62
C ASN A 28 -10.76 3.87 -3.31
N SER A 29 -9.72 4.26 -4.04
CA SER A 29 -9.71 5.53 -4.74
C SER A 29 -10.39 5.40 -6.09
N GLU A 30 -11.19 6.39 -6.46
CA GLU A 30 -11.84 6.38 -7.76
C GLU A 30 -10.83 6.64 -8.87
N ASP A 31 -9.83 7.45 -8.56
CA ASP A 31 -8.80 7.80 -9.52
C ASP A 31 -7.46 7.20 -9.11
N PRO A 32 -6.57 6.97 -10.06
CA PRO A 32 -5.22 6.50 -9.71
C PRO A 32 -4.54 7.45 -8.74
N GLN A 33 -3.80 6.88 -7.79
CA GLN A 33 -3.12 7.65 -6.75
C GLN A 33 -1.63 7.75 -7.07
N THR A 34 -1.11 8.96 -7.12
CA THR A 34 0.31 9.16 -7.38
C THR A 34 1.12 8.87 -6.12
N LEU A 35 2.42 8.67 -6.31
CA LEU A 35 3.32 8.48 -5.17
C LEU A 35 3.23 9.67 -4.21
N SER A 36 3.22 10.90 -4.76
CA SER A 36 3.12 12.09 -3.92
C SER A 36 1.85 12.13 -3.09
N GLU A 37 0.74 11.74 -3.70
CA GLU A 37 -0.54 11.70 -3.00
C GLU A 37 -0.52 10.67 -1.88
N LEU A 38 0.08 9.52 -2.14
CA LEU A 38 0.15 8.46 -1.14
C LEU A 38 1.09 8.83 0.00
N VAL A 39 2.19 9.49 -0.30
CA VAL A 39 3.10 9.99 0.73
C VAL A 39 2.38 11.01 1.61
N ALA A 40 1.66 11.94 0.98
CA ALA A 40 0.94 12.97 1.72
C ALA A 40 -0.16 12.36 2.61
N ALA A 41 -0.84 11.35 2.10
CA ALA A 41 -1.94 10.75 2.83
C ALA A 41 -1.47 9.87 4.00
N THR A 42 -0.33 9.21 3.86
CA THR A 42 0.13 8.27 4.88
C THR A 42 1.18 8.85 5.82
N GLY A 43 1.87 9.87 5.39
CA GLY A 43 2.98 10.42 6.17
C GLY A 43 4.24 9.57 6.17
N LEU A 44 4.27 8.52 5.35
CA LEU A 44 5.44 7.65 5.25
C LEU A 44 6.52 8.33 4.43
N ALA A 45 7.76 7.92 4.65
CA ALA A 45 8.87 8.42 3.86
C ALA A 45 8.69 8.00 2.40
N LYS A 46 9.12 8.86 1.50
CA LYS A 46 8.95 8.61 0.07
C LYS A 46 9.62 7.31 -0.37
N GLY A 47 10.85 7.07 0.11
CA GLY A 47 11.57 5.85 -0.25
C GLY A 47 10.87 4.58 0.22
N THR A 48 10.35 4.63 1.45
CA THR A 48 9.62 3.50 2.01
C THR A 48 8.34 3.24 1.21
N THR A 49 7.60 4.30 0.92
CA THR A 49 6.37 4.20 0.14
C THR A 49 6.64 3.61 -1.23
N SER A 50 7.69 4.11 -1.88
CA SER A 50 8.05 3.65 -3.22
C SER A 50 8.41 2.16 -3.23
N ARG A 51 9.16 1.71 -2.22
CA ARG A 51 9.55 0.30 -2.15
C ARG A 51 8.34 -0.61 -1.93
N ILE A 52 7.43 -0.17 -1.07
CA ILE A 52 6.23 -0.97 -0.81
C ILE A 52 5.36 -1.05 -2.06
N LEU A 53 5.16 0.09 -2.73
CA LEU A 53 4.36 0.11 -3.95
C LEU A 53 4.97 -0.76 -5.03
N SER A 54 6.30 -0.76 -5.14
CA SER A 54 6.97 -1.63 -6.11
C SER A 54 6.72 -3.10 -5.81
N ALA A 55 6.75 -3.47 -4.53
CA ALA A 55 6.47 -4.84 -4.14
C ALA A 55 5.02 -5.24 -4.46
N LEU A 56 4.09 -4.34 -4.18
CA LEU A 56 2.68 -4.59 -4.49
C LEU A 56 2.46 -4.72 -6.00
N GLU A 57 3.19 -3.91 -6.76
CA GLU A 57 3.10 -3.96 -8.21
C GLU A 57 3.62 -5.29 -8.75
N ARG A 58 4.75 -5.75 -8.21
CA ARG A 58 5.32 -7.03 -8.62
C ARG A 58 4.38 -8.19 -8.32
N SER A 59 3.60 -8.07 -7.25
CA SER A 59 2.65 -9.10 -6.87
C SER A 59 1.37 -9.06 -7.71
N GLY A 60 1.19 -8.01 -8.51
CA GLY A 60 -0.04 -7.86 -9.29
C GLY A 60 -1.20 -7.31 -8.51
N LEU A 61 -0.97 -6.88 -7.25
CA LEU A 61 -2.04 -6.31 -6.44
C LEU A 61 -2.35 -4.89 -6.84
N ILE A 62 -1.35 -4.15 -7.32
CA ILE A 62 -1.57 -2.83 -7.90
C ILE A 62 -0.86 -2.78 -9.24
N ALA A 63 -1.24 -1.81 -10.05
CA ALA A 63 -0.64 -1.59 -11.36
C ALA A 63 -0.46 -0.09 -11.57
N ARG A 64 0.43 0.25 -12.48
CA ARG A 64 0.61 1.66 -12.85
C ARG A 64 -0.45 2.01 -13.87
N SER A 65 -1.08 3.14 -13.64
CA SER A 65 -2.08 3.65 -14.56
C SER A 65 -1.42 4.30 -15.77
N THR A 66 -2.06 4.24 -16.92
CA THR A 66 -1.55 4.91 -18.11
C THR A 66 -1.59 6.42 -17.98
N VAL A 67 -2.42 6.93 -17.09
CA VAL A 67 -2.51 8.39 -16.86
C VAL A 67 -1.65 8.83 -15.68
N GLY A 68 -0.87 7.91 -15.13
CA GLY A 68 -0.03 8.22 -13.97
C GLY A 68 -0.67 7.73 -12.70
N GLY A 69 0.17 7.39 -11.72
CA GLY A 69 -0.32 6.90 -10.45
C GLY A 69 -0.55 5.40 -10.43
N PHE A 70 -1.11 4.93 -9.34
CA PHE A 70 -1.33 3.51 -9.10
C PHE A 70 -2.82 3.21 -8.97
N GLU A 71 -3.21 2.05 -9.43
CA GLU A 71 -4.59 1.60 -9.40
C GLU A 71 -4.61 0.11 -9.04
N ALA A 72 -5.79 -0.46 -8.85
CA ALA A 72 -5.92 -1.87 -8.55
C ALA A 72 -5.29 -2.70 -9.67
N GLY A 73 -4.59 -3.74 -9.27
CA GLY A 73 -3.87 -4.57 -10.24
C GLY A 73 -4.67 -5.76 -10.71
N PRO A 74 -4.10 -6.52 -11.65
CA PRO A 74 -4.84 -7.63 -12.27
C PRO A 74 -5.21 -8.75 -11.31
N VAL A 75 -4.44 -8.95 -10.26
CA VAL A 75 -4.75 -10.02 -9.31
C VAL A 75 -6.09 -9.79 -8.64
N LEU A 76 -6.43 -8.54 -8.37
CA LEU A 76 -7.68 -8.21 -7.71
C LEU A 76 -8.90 -8.39 -8.62
N ASN A 77 -8.68 -8.42 -9.91
CA ASN A 77 -9.77 -8.61 -10.85
C ASN A 77 -10.18 -10.07 -10.96
N GLN A 78 -9.46 -10.96 -10.29
CA GLN A 78 -9.77 -12.38 -10.32
C GLN A 78 -10.80 -12.77 -9.26
N PHE A 79 -11.13 -11.86 -8.39
CA PHE A 79 -12.07 -12.11 -7.29
C PHE A 79 -13.39 -11.31 -7.45
#